data_4d5a30a5d0443d21f649c9ee024850cd
#
_entry.id   4d5a30a5d0443d21f649c9ee024850cd
#
_cell.length_a   1.000
_cell.length_b   1.000
_cell.length_c   1.000
_cell.angle_alpha   90.00
_cell.angle_beta   90.00
_cell.angle_gamma   90.00
#
_symmetry.space_group_name_H-M   'P 1'
#
loop_
_entity.id
_entity.type
_entity.pdbx_description
1 polymer ?
#
loop_
_entity_poly.entity_id
_entity_poly.type
_entity_poly.pdbx_seq_one_letter_code
_entity_poly.pdbx_strand_id
1 'polypeptide(L)'
;MSQVGVTGVEKLVKIARDGKRPLVLMAEFEVFVDLPGGRKGIDMSRNMQVIDEVLEAAVSEPAYRVEDMCGDAAERLLAKHDYTSTAKVSMTAELVVREDTPASGLSTQSTAQIIASATATEDGTREEIGAEVVGMTVCPCSQGMSASRARDVLQDLSVDDDTIEEFLEKVPQPGHSQRGHATLTVETEGSPDVDLIDLIDIARDSMSARIYNLAKRPDEDHMTYHAHANAKFVEDCVRSMAEMAVDSFEHLDDDAVVHMKQSNDESIHQHNAHAEREVTLGRLRDELDV
;
A
#
# COMPACT_ATOMS: atom_id res chain seq x y z
N MET A 1 -29.67 -3.06 5.91
CA MET A 1 -28.40 -2.32 6.14
C MET A 1 -27.28 -3.10 5.47
N SER A 2 -26.38 -2.43 4.79
CA SER A 2 -25.28 -3.09 4.04
C SER A 2 -24.18 -3.64 4.94
N GLN A 3 -23.92 -3.01 6.08
CA GLN A 3 -22.90 -3.45 7.03
C GLN A 3 -23.37 -3.20 8.47
N VAL A 4 -23.31 -4.23 9.28
CA VAL A 4 -23.53 -4.19 10.75
C VAL A 4 -22.56 -5.16 11.38
N GLY A 5 -21.78 -4.72 12.36
CA GLY A 5 -20.73 -5.59 12.90
C GLY A 5 -19.96 -4.98 14.05
N VAL A 6 -18.71 -5.38 14.20
CA VAL A 6 -17.77 -4.94 15.23
C VAL A 6 -16.51 -4.38 14.58
N THR A 7 -15.92 -3.36 15.20
CA THR A 7 -14.68 -2.71 14.78
C THR A 7 -13.74 -2.57 15.98
N GLY A 8 -12.44 -2.31 15.71
CA GLY A 8 -11.45 -2.13 16.76
C GLY A 8 -11.17 -3.39 17.58
N VAL A 9 -11.27 -4.57 16.96
CA VAL A 9 -11.00 -5.84 17.63
C VAL A 9 -9.52 -6.17 17.54
N GLU A 10 -8.76 -5.86 18.57
CA GLU A 10 -7.32 -6.15 18.62
C GLU A 10 -7.05 -7.62 19.01
N LYS A 11 -6.25 -8.32 18.21
CA LYS A 11 -5.84 -9.71 18.42
C LYS A 11 -4.39 -9.95 18.01
N LEU A 12 -3.73 -10.91 18.69
CA LEU A 12 -2.44 -11.43 18.28
C LEU A 12 -2.61 -12.44 17.14
N VAL A 13 -1.93 -12.17 16.02
CA VAL A 13 -1.88 -13.04 14.86
C VAL A 13 -0.48 -13.63 14.71
N LYS A 14 -0.41 -14.94 14.39
CA LYS A 14 0.84 -15.62 14.09
C LYS A 14 0.85 -16.02 12.62
N ILE A 15 1.80 -15.47 11.87
CA ILE A 15 2.00 -15.79 10.46
C ILE A 15 3.19 -16.73 10.35
N ALA A 16 2.99 -17.89 9.76
CA ALA A 16 4.06 -18.83 9.48
C ALA A 16 5.00 -18.30 8.40
N ARG A 17 6.24 -18.72 8.47
CA ARG A 17 7.25 -18.44 7.45
C ARG A 17 8.11 -19.68 7.25
N ASP A 18 8.29 -20.09 5.99
CA ASP A 18 9.08 -21.25 5.64
C ASP A 18 10.49 -21.19 6.23
N GLY A 19 10.84 -22.21 7.02
CA GLY A 19 12.17 -22.33 7.63
C GLY A 19 12.56 -21.26 8.65
N LYS A 20 11.63 -20.35 9.03
CA LYS A 20 11.87 -19.25 9.99
C LYS A 20 10.89 -19.33 11.15
N ARG A 21 11.19 -18.59 12.23
CA ARG A 21 10.23 -18.43 13.32
C ARG A 21 8.99 -17.69 12.83
N PRO A 22 7.78 -18.06 13.28
CA PRO A 22 6.56 -17.33 12.97
C PRO A 22 6.70 -15.85 13.32
N LEU A 23 6.09 -15.01 12.51
CA LEU A 23 5.93 -13.59 12.79
C LEU A 23 4.72 -13.43 13.73
N VAL A 24 4.87 -12.62 14.76
CA VAL A 24 3.76 -12.29 15.68
C VAL A 24 3.43 -10.83 15.51
N LEU A 25 2.18 -10.55 15.13
CA LEU A 25 1.66 -9.21 14.88
C LEU A 25 0.50 -8.91 15.82
N MET A 26 0.36 -7.67 16.23
CA MET A 26 -0.90 -7.16 16.77
C MET A 26 -1.73 -6.68 15.59
N ALA A 27 -2.86 -7.30 15.36
CA ALA A 27 -3.77 -6.96 14.27
C ALA A 27 -5.07 -6.40 14.82
N GLU A 28 -5.62 -5.40 14.12
CA GLU A 28 -6.96 -4.87 14.35
C GLU A 28 -7.90 -5.44 13.30
N PHE A 29 -9.02 -6.01 13.75
CA PHE A 29 -10.04 -6.59 12.90
C PHE A 29 -11.31 -5.76 12.89
N GLU A 30 -11.95 -5.72 11.73
CA GLU A 30 -13.33 -5.30 11.54
C GLU A 30 -14.14 -6.43 10.92
N VAL A 31 -15.33 -6.67 11.43
CA VAL A 31 -16.17 -7.81 11.04
C VAL A 31 -17.59 -7.35 10.81
N PHE A 32 -18.10 -7.51 9.61
CA PHE A 32 -19.41 -7.04 9.20
C PHE A 32 -20.23 -8.14 8.51
N VAL A 33 -21.54 -8.06 8.68
CA VAL A 33 -22.55 -8.77 7.89
C VAL A 33 -23.60 -7.81 7.42
N ASP A 34 -24.32 -8.13 6.34
CA ASP A 34 -25.53 -7.40 5.96
C ASP A 34 -26.71 -7.75 6.85
N LEU A 35 -27.66 -6.84 6.98
CA LEU A 35 -28.85 -7.04 7.80
C LEU A 35 -30.13 -6.79 6.97
N PRO A 36 -30.95 -7.81 6.74
CA PRO A 36 -32.24 -7.66 6.05
C PRO A 36 -33.18 -6.69 6.76
N GLY A 37 -34.02 -5.98 5.98
CA GLY A 37 -34.87 -4.92 6.49
C GLY A 37 -35.93 -5.32 7.53
N GLY A 38 -36.26 -6.60 7.62
CA GLY A 38 -37.23 -7.14 8.60
C GLY A 38 -36.63 -7.53 9.96
N ARG A 39 -35.27 -7.48 10.11
CA ARG A 39 -34.57 -7.91 11.31
C ARG A 39 -34.12 -6.73 12.17
N LYS A 40 -34.25 -6.85 13.50
CA LYS A 40 -33.91 -5.75 14.43
C LYS A 40 -32.42 -5.60 14.72
N GLY A 41 -31.62 -6.67 14.57
CA GLY A 41 -30.18 -6.66 14.87
C GLY A 41 -29.53 -7.99 14.54
N ILE A 42 -28.20 -8.03 14.65
CA ILE A 42 -27.38 -9.22 14.47
C ILE A 42 -26.94 -9.81 15.81
N ASP A 43 -26.51 -11.07 15.78
CA ASP A 43 -25.94 -11.75 16.94
C ASP A 43 -24.45 -11.43 17.07
N MET A 44 -24.09 -10.27 17.64
CA MET A 44 -22.70 -9.74 17.72
C MET A 44 -21.69 -10.73 18.31
N SER A 45 -22.09 -11.59 19.24
CA SER A 45 -21.21 -12.61 19.82
C SER A 45 -20.74 -13.65 18.81
N ARG A 46 -21.47 -13.89 17.72
CA ARG A 46 -21.06 -14.82 16.65
C ARG A 46 -19.85 -14.26 15.89
N ASN A 47 -19.78 -12.95 15.68
CA ASN A 47 -18.65 -12.29 15.04
C ASN A 47 -17.35 -12.53 15.82
N MET A 48 -17.39 -12.28 17.14
CA MET A 48 -16.23 -12.49 18.01
C MET A 48 -15.82 -13.95 18.10
N GLN A 49 -16.81 -14.87 18.19
CA GLN A 49 -16.55 -16.31 18.24
C GLN A 49 -15.86 -16.80 16.96
N VAL A 50 -16.26 -16.30 15.79
CA VAL A 50 -15.62 -16.70 14.52
C VAL A 50 -14.17 -16.26 14.48
N ILE A 51 -13.87 -15.01 14.87
CA ILE A 51 -12.47 -14.52 14.90
C ILE A 51 -11.62 -15.36 15.83
N ASP A 52 -12.09 -15.63 17.04
CA ASP A 52 -11.34 -16.47 17.99
C ASP A 52 -11.11 -17.89 17.46
N GLU A 53 -12.12 -18.53 16.84
CA GLU A 53 -11.99 -19.87 16.23
C GLU A 53 -10.98 -19.90 15.07
N VAL A 54 -10.97 -18.89 14.19
CA VAL A 54 -10.02 -18.81 13.07
C VAL A 54 -8.60 -18.60 13.56
N LEU A 55 -8.40 -17.70 14.54
CA LEU A 55 -7.08 -17.47 15.12
C LEU A 55 -6.52 -18.70 15.86
N GLU A 56 -7.36 -19.46 16.57
CA GLU A 56 -6.95 -20.72 17.19
C GLU A 56 -6.53 -21.78 16.14
N ALA A 57 -7.24 -21.86 15.03
CA ALA A 57 -6.87 -22.73 13.91
C ALA A 57 -5.52 -22.32 13.30
N ALA A 58 -5.29 -21.04 13.07
CA ALA A 58 -4.03 -20.49 12.54
C ALA A 58 -2.82 -20.72 13.46
N VAL A 59 -3.02 -20.90 14.77
CA VAL A 59 -1.95 -21.30 15.70
C VAL A 59 -1.55 -22.77 15.52
N SER A 60 -2.51 -23.60 15.10
CA SER A 60 -2.34 -25.05 14.99
C SER A 60 -1.82 -25.49 13.63
N GLU A 61 -2.10 -24.71 12.57
CA GLU A 61 -1.67 -24.96 11.18
C GLU A 61 -0.79 -23.82 10.67
N PRO A 62 0.53 -24.04 10.54
CA PRO A 62 1.50 -22.95 10.35
C PRO A 62 1.58 -22.33 8.94
N ALA A 63 0.63 -22.52 8.05
CA ALA A 63 0.70 -22.10 6.65
C ALA A 63 -0.32 -21.03 6.24
N TYR A 64 -0.76 -20.20 7.17
CA TYR A 64 -1.76 -19.18 6.83
C TYR A 64 -1.15 -17.89 6.26
N ARG A 65 -1.62 -17.50 5.11
CA ARG A 65 -1.53 -16.13 4.57
C ARG A 65 -2.61 -15.29 5.28
N VAL A 66 -2.39 -14.00 5.44
CA VAL A 66 -3.32 -13.14 6.21
C VAL A 66 -4.66 -12.95 5.47
N GLU A 67 -4.64 -12.93 4.16
CA GLU A 67 -5.83 -12.89 3.31
C GLU A 67 -6.66 -14.17 3.45
N ASP A 68 -6.03 -15.36 3.41
CA ASP A 68 -6.72 -16.65 3.62
C ASP A 68 -7.42 -16.70 4.98
N MET A 69 -6.79 -16.14 6.00
CA MET A 69 -7.39 -16.05 7.34
C MET A 69 -8.64 -15.16 7.34
N CYS A 70 -8.63 -14.05 6.61
CA CYS A 70 -9.81 -13.21 6.42
C CYS A 70 -10.90 -13.95 5.61
N GLY A 71 -10.52 -14.71 4.57
CA GLY A 71 -11.39 -15.57 3.77
C GLY A 71 -12.12 -16.61 4.62
N ASP A 72 -11.35 -17.42 5.35
CA ASP A 72 -11.89 -18.42 6.29
C ASP A 72 -12.85 -17.81 7.32
N ALA A 73 -12.50 -16.62 7.84
CA ALA A 73 -13.36 -15.94 8.80
C ALA A 73 -14.66 -15.43 8.16
N ALA A 74 -14.59 -14.87 6.95
CA ALA A 74 -15.76 -14.36 6.23
C ALA A 74 -16.73 -15.50 5.85
N GLU A 75 -16.21 -16.62 5.36
CA GLU A 75 -17.02 -17.82 5.04
C GLU A 75 -17.72 -18.41 6.27
N ARG A 76 -16.99 -18.59 7.36
CA ARG A 76 -17.54 -19.06 8.64
C ARG A 76 -18.59 -18.11 9.20
N LEU A 77 -18.36 -16.81 9.03
CA LEU A 77 -19.29 -15.78 9.45
C LEU A 77 -20.59 -15.84 8.65
N LEU A 78 -20.50 -15.97 7.33
CA LEU A 78 -21.61 -16.16 6.42
C LEU A 78 -22.45 -17.41 6.82
N ALA A 79 -21.75 -18.53 7.08
CA ALA A 79 -22.39 -19.78 7.49
C ALA A 79 -23.06 -19.72 8.87
N LYS A 80 -22.57 -18.89 9.80
CA LYS A 80 -23.15 -18.74 11.15
C LYS A 80 -24.37 -17.81 11.21
N HIS A 81 -24.54 -16.97 10.21
CA HIS A 81 -25.63 -16.00 10.13
C HIS A 81 -26.61 -16.38 8.99
N ASP A 82 -27.53 -17.29 9.27
CA ASP A 82 -28.51 -17.85 8.32
C ASP A 82 -29.43 -16.85 7.61
N TYR A 83 -29.33 -15.58 7.95
CA TYR A 83 -30.12 -14.46 7.40
C TYR A 83 -29.30 -13.46 6.59
N THR A 84 -27.99 -13.63 6.52
CA THR A 84 -27.10 -12.71 5.79
C THR A 84 -26.77 -13.25 4.40
N SER A 85 -26.57 -12.37 3.46
CA SER A 85 -26.10 -12.68 2.10
C SER A 85 -24.66 -12.30 1.86
N THR A 86 -24.08 -11.49 2.75
CA THR A 86 -22.71 -10.98 2.63
C THR A 86 -22.06 -10.91 4.01
N ALA A 87 -20.87 -11.45 4.12
CA ALA A 87 -20.01 -11.28 5.29
C ALA A 87 -18.66 -10.69 4.86
N LYS A 88 -18.18 -9.68 5.59
CA LYS A 88 -16.87 -9.05 5.34
C LYS A 88 -16.03 -9.10 6.61
N VAL A 89 -14.78 -9.51 6.45
CA VAL A 89 -13.73 -9.43 7.48
C VAL A 89 -12.58 -8.65 6.91
N SER A 90 -12.08 -7.68 7.65
CA SER A 90 -10.86 -6.94 7.31
C SER A 90 -9.89 -6.92 8.49
N MET A 91 -8.62 -6.83 8.18
CA MET A 91 -7.53 -6.82 9.14
C MET A 91 -6.49 -5.79 8.72
N THR A 92 -5.96 -5.04 9.69
CA THR A 92 -4.76 -4.24 9.53
C THR A 92 -3.73 -4.60 10.60
N ALA A 93 -2.46 -4.60 10.23
CA ALA A 93 -1.36 -4.86 11.16
C ALA A 93 -0.09 -4.13 10.74
N GLU A 94 0.79 -3.81 11.70
CA GLU A 94 2.10 -3.24 11.40
C GLU A 94 3.13 -4.35 11.21
N LEU A 95 3.79 -4.36 10.04
CA LEU A 95 4.88 -5.27 9.69
C LEU A 95 6.22 -4.56 9.77
N VAL A 96 7.18 -5.15 10.48
CA VAL A 96 8.57 -4.70 10.47
C VAL A 96 9.31 -5.32 9.29
N VAL A 97 9.76 -4.48 8.36
CA VAL A 97 10.55 -4.86 7.19
C VAL A 97 12.02 -4.52 7.43
N ARG A 98 12.93 -5.40 7.02
CA ARG A 98 14.36 -5.13 7.01
C ARG A 98 14.79 -4.71 5.62
N GLU A 99 15.59 -3.66 5.56
CA GLU A 99 16.13 -3.09 4.33
C GLU A 99 17.55 -2.57 4.54
N ASP A 100 18.31 -2.44 3.48
CA ASP A 100 19.66 -1.90 3.53
C ASP A 100 19.65 -0.47 2.97
N THR A 101 20.43 0.42 3.61
CA THR A 101 20.53 1.82 3.18
C THR A 101 21.25 1.95 1.85
N PRO A 102 20.90 2.93 0.98
CA PRO A 102 21.24 2.90 -0.44
C PRO A 102 22.72 3.11 -0.74
N ALA A 103 23.46 3.81 0.10
CA ALA A 103 24.87 4.14 -0.15
C ALA A 103 25.83 3.42 0.81
N SER A 104 25.47 3.31 2.10
CA SER A 104 26.35 2.68 3.10
C SER A 104 26.06 1.20 3.30
N GLY A 105 24.94 0.65 2.79
CA GLY A 105 24.58 -0.76 2.92
C GLY A 105 24.34 -1.20 4.37
N LEU A 106 23.92 -0.26 5.24
CA LEU A 106 23.60 -0.57 6.63
C LEU A 106 22.21 -1.14 6.71
N SER A 107 22.09 -2.29 7.37
CA SER A 107 20.76 -2.86 7.62
C SER A 107 19.99 -2.05 8.66
N THR A 108 18.77 -1.68 8.32
CA THR A 108 17.83 -0.96 9.18
C THR A 108 16.47 -1.63 9.17
N GLN A 109 15.57 -1.15 10.01
CA GLN A 109 14.19 -1.60 10.06
C GLN A 109 13.27 -0.42 9.76
N SER A 110 12.28 -0.67 8.92
CA SER A 110 11.15 0.22 8.66
C SER A 110 9.85 -0.52 8.91
N THR A 111 8.73 0.17 8.87
CA THR A 111 7.41 -0.42 9.01
C THR A 111 6.59 -0.24 7.75
N ALA A 112 5.69 -1.19 7.51
CA ALA A 112 4.62 -1.12 6.53
C ALA A 112 3.33 -1.55 7.21
N GLN A 113 2.21 -0.93 6.92
CA GLN A 113 0.91 -1.39 7.35
C GLN A 113 0.43 -2.46 6.36
N ILE A 114 0.15 -3.66 6.86
CA ILE A 114 -0.51 -4.73 6.10
C ILE A 114 -2.00 -4.43 6.09
N ILE A 115 -2.64 -4.67 4.96
CA ILE A 115 -4.09 -4.61 4.75
C ILE A 115 -4.49 -5.96 4.18
N ALA A 116 -5.44 -6.62 4.83
CA ALA A 116 -6.06 -7.84 4.30
C ALA A 116 -7.57 -7.76 4.51
N SER A 117 -8.33 -8.19 3.53
CA SER A 117 -9.78 -8.30 3.68
C SER A 117 -10.35 -9.46 2.88
N ALA A 118 -11.54 -9.90 3.26
CA ALA A 118 -12.31 -10.85 2.48
C ALA A 118 -13.79 -10.53 2.55
N THR A 119 -14.47 -10.74 1.42
CA THR A 119 -15.93 -10.63 1.31
C THR A 119 -16.49 -11.94 0.79
N ALA A 120 -17.22 -12.65 1.63
CA ALA A 120 -17.90 -13.91 1.28
C ALA A 120 -19.37 -13.66 0.94
N THR A 121 -19.83 -14.29 -0.14
CA THR A 121 -21.23 -14.30 -0.61
C THR A 121 -21.63 -15.72 -1.01
N GLU A 122 -22.88 -15.93 -1.45
CA GLU A 122 -23.31 -17.21 -2.02
C GLU A 122 -22.58 -17.56 -3.33
N ASP A 123 -22.07 -16.55 -4.06
CA ASP A 123 -21.38 -16.71 -5.35
C ASP A 123 -19.89 -17.07 -5.20
N GLY A 124 -19.30 -16.83 -4.03
CA GLY A 124 -17.89 -17.09 -3.75
C GLY A 124 -17.30 -16.08 -2.76
N THR A 125 -16.00 -16.19 -2.54
CA THR A 125 -15.24 -15.34 -1.64
C THR A 125 -14.19 -14.57 -2.45
N ARG A 126 -14.19 -13.23 -2.33
CA ARG A 126 -13.12 -12.38 -2.84
C ARG A 126 -12.20 -12.01 -1.69
N GLU A 127 -10.90 -12.12 -1.94
CA GLU A 127 -9.86 -11.86 -0.94
C GLU A 127 -8.91 -10.77 -1.44
N GLU A 128 -8.53 -9.88 -0.55
CA GLU A 128 -7.67 -8.74 -0.81
C GLU A 128 -6.44 -8.78 0.11
N ILE A 129 -5.28 -8.50 -0.48
CA ILE A 129 -4.02 -8.26 0.24
C ILE A 129 -3.39 -6.97 -0.24
N GLY A 130 -2.76 -6.24 0.67
CA GLY A 130 -2.07 -5.02 0.32
C GLY A 130 -1.21 -4.45 1.43
N ALA A 131 -0.60 -3.31 1.13
CA ALA A 131 0.19 -2.57 2.09
C ALA A 131 0.04 -1.05 1.91
N GLU A 132 0.15 -0.34 3.03
CA GLU A 132 0.43 1.09 3.03
C GLU A 132 1.84 1.33 3.56
N VAL A 133 2.59 2.18 2.85
CA VAL A 133 3.97 2.53 3.17
C VAL A 133 4.18 4.04 3.15
N VAL A 134 5.18 4.50 3.89
CA VAL A 134 5.57 5.91 3.91
C VAL A 134 6.87 6.10 3.14
N GLY A 135 6.90 7.14 2.29
CA GLY A 135 8.06 7.55 1.53
C GLY A 135 8.19 9.07 1.47
N MET A 136 8.97 9.55 0.52
CA MET A 136 9.14 10.99 0.25
C MET A 136 8.67 11.33 -1.15
N THR A 137 7.95 12.45 -1.29
CA THR A 137 7.61 13.06 -2.56
C THR A 137 8.16 14.48 -2.64
N VAL A 138 8.49 14.91 -3.85
CA VAL A 138 8.96 16.26 -4.18
C VAL A 138 8.05 16.85 -5.24
N CYS A 139 7.61 18.09 -5.06
CA CYS A 139 6.70 18.76 -6.00
C CYS A 139 7.41 19.22 -7.27
N PRO A 140 7.06 18.68 -8.46
CA PRO A 140 7.63 19.10 -9.74
C PRO A 140 7.39 20.57 -10.08
N CYS A 141 6.24 21.13 -9.73
CA CYS A 141 5.93 22.54 -9.98
C CYS A 141 6.90 23.49 -9.27
N SER A 142 7.14 23.29 -7.96
CA SER A 142 8.05 24.16 -7.21
C SER A 142 9.49 23.97 -7.66
N GLN A 143 9.87 22.77 -8.07
CA GLN A 143 11.16 22.47 -8.66
C GLN A 143 11.35 23.21 -10.00
N GLY A 144 10.35 23.20 -10.88
CA GLY A 144 10.38 23.91 -12.16
C GLY A 144 10.53 25.43 -11.98
N MET A 145 9.87 26.02 -10.98
CA MET A 145 10.06 27.44 -10.64
C MET A 145 11.48 27.74 -10.13
N SER A 146 12.08 26.81 -9.38
CA SER A 146 13.48 26.94 -8.93
C SER A 146 14.45 26.82 -10.11
N ALA A 147 14.21 25.91 -11.03
CA ALA A 147 14.98 25.77 -12.27
C ALA A 147 14.91 27.04 -13.13
N SER A 148 13.72 27.64 -13.27
CA SER A 148 13.58 28.90 -14.01
C SER A 148 14.41 30.03 -13.38
N ARG A 149 14.37 30.19 -12.05
CA ARG A 149 15.20 31.18 -11.35
C ARG A 149 16.69 30.90 -11.49
N ALA A 150 17.10 29.64 -11.45
CA ALA A 150 18.50 29.27 -11.66
C ALA A 150 18.96 29.61 -13.07
N ARG A 151 18.12 29.37 -14.09
CA ARG A 151 18.35 29.76 -15.50
C ARG A 151 18.57 31.25 -15.61
N ASP A 152 17.66 32.07 -15.08
CA ASP A 152 17.73 33.52 -15.16
C ASP A 152 19.06 34.06 -14.57
N VAL A 153 19.45 33.55 -13.39
CA VAL A 153 20.71 33.92 -12.74
C VAL A 153 21.93 33.51 -13.56
N LEU A 154 21.95 32.30 -14.12
CA LEU A 154 23.07 31.84 -14.95
C LEU A 154 23.19 32.65 -16.26
N GLN A 155 22.09 33.04 -16.87
CA GLN A 155 22.07 33.96 -18.02
C GLN A 155 22.62 35.34 -17.66
N ASP A 156 22.22 35.91 -16.53
CA ASP A 156 22.75 37.21 -16.01
C ASP A 156 24.26 37.13 -15.76
N LEU A 157 24.78 35.96 -15.40
CA LEU A 157 26.22 35.65 -15.27
C LEU A 157 26.92 35.37 -16.60
N SER A 158 26.21 35.50 -17.73
CA SER A 158 26.71 35.26 -19.07
C SER A 158 27.19 33.82 -19.32
N VAL A 159 26.57 32.83 -18.65
CA VAL A 159 26.74 31.42 -18.99
C VAL A 159 25.98 31.12 -20.26
N ASP A 160 26.54 30.36 -21.18
CA ASP A 160 25.86 29.98 -22.41
C ASP A 160 24.69 28.99 -22.16
N ASP A 161 23.73 29.01 -23.07
CA ASP A 161 22.49 28.25 -22.90
C ASP A 161 22.74 26.72 -22.85
N ASP A 162 23.69 26.19 -23.61
CA ASP A 162 24.01 24.74 -23.61
C ASP A 162 24.57 24.31 -22.25
N THR A 163 25.43 25.12 -21.66
CA THR A 163 25.97 24.88 -20.31
C THR A 163 24.86 24.98 -19.23
N ILE A 164 23.91 25.91 -19.40
CA ILE A 164 22.77 26.05 -18.49
C ILE A 164 21.88 24.80 -18.53
N GLU A 165 21.55 24.30 -19.72
CA GLU A 165 20.76 23.08 -19.87
C GLU A 165 21.48 21.87 -19.24
N GLU A 166 22.76 21.69 -19.52
CA GLU A 166 23.55 20.62 -18.93
C GLU A 166 23.60 20.70 -17.40
N PHE A 167 23.70 21.90 -16.84
CA PHE A 167 23.66 22.12 -15.39
C PHE A 167 22.30 21.72 -14.80
N LEU A 168 21.19 22.16 -15.40
CA LEU A 168 19.85 21.89 -14.89
C LEU A 168 19.47 20.42 -15.03
N GLU A 169 19.99 19.72 -16.03
CA GLU A 169 19.81 18.27 -16.20
C GLU A 169 20.58 17.49 -15.13
N LYS A 170 21.84 17.87 -14.83
CA LYS A 170 22.71 17.14 -13.93
C LYS A 170 22.51 17.49 -12.45
N VAL A 171 21.99 18.67 -12.16
CA VAL A 171 21.80 19.18 -10.80
C VAL A 171 20.32 19.40 -10.53
N PRO A 172 19.63 18.46 -9.88
CA PRO A 172 18.23 18.61 -9.55
C PRO A 172 17.99 19.88 -8.73
N GLN A 173 17.03 20.68 -9.16
CA GLN A 173 16.70 21.93 -8.47
C GLN A 173 15.79 21.66 -7.25
N PRO A 174 15.82 22.49 -6.19
CA PRO A 174 15.01 22.25 -5.01
C PRO A 174 13.51 22.45 -5.31
N GLY A 175 12.71 21.49 -4.85
CA GLY A 175 11.26 21.59 -4.71
C GLY A 175 10.88 21.38 -3.25
N HIS A 176 9.65 21.76 -2.84
CA HIS A 176 9.20 21.35 -1.51
C HIS A 176 9.03 19.83 -1.47
N SER A 177 9.44 19.23 -0.36
CA SER A 177 9.34 17.79 -0.11
C SER A 177 8.46 17.54 1.11
N GLN A 178 7.81 16.39 1.14
CA GLN A 178 6.89 15.97 2.18
C GLN A 178 6.82 14.45 2.30
N ARG A 179 6.19 13.98 3.38
CA ARG A 179 5.83 12.58 3.52
C ARG A 179 4.71 12.24 2.54
N GLY A 180 4.87 11.12 1.85
CA GLY A 180 3.86 10.49 1.03
C GLY A 180 3.46 9.15 1.64
N HIS A 181 2.17 8.83 1.58
CA HIS A 181 1.58 7.56 1.98
C HIS A 181 1.06 6.87 0.72
N ALA A 182 1.70 5.79 0.32
CA ALA A 182 1.29 4.98 -0.83
C ALA A 182 0.62 3.70 -0.35
N THR A 183 -0.59 3.43 -0.84
CA THR A 183 -1.34 2.20 -0.60
C THR A 183 -1.50 1.45 -1.91
N LEU A 184 -1.21 0.16 -1.91
CA LEU A 184 -1.44 -0.76 -3.03
C LEU A 184 -2.10 -2.01 -2.49
N THR A 185 -3.27 -2.37 -3.04
CA THR A 185 -3.95 -3.64 -2.74
C THR A 185 -4.32 -4.37 -4.03
N VAL A 186 -4.41 -5.69 -3.93
CA VAL A 186 -4.87 -6.58 -5.00
C VAL A 186 -5.97 -7.48 -4.44
N GLU A 187 -7.11 -7.52 -5.13
CA GLU A 187 -8.25 -8.36 -4.81
C GLU A 187 -8.54 -9.33 -5.95
N THR A 188 -8.73 -10.61 -5.62
CA THR A 188 -9.12 -11.69 -6.57
C THR A 188 -10.30 -12.49 -6.06
N GLU A 189 -10.87 -13.35 -6.92
CA GLU A 189 -11.70 -14.46 -6.45
C GLU A 189 -10.79 -15.50 -5.80
N GLY A 190 -11.00 -15.77 -4.51
CA GLY A 190 -10.06 -16.51 -3.67
C GLY A 190 -8.79 -15.70 -3.35
N SER A 191 -7.79 -16.39 -2.80
CA SER A 191 -6.53 -15.77 -2.34
C SER A 191 -5.67 -15.29 -3.51
N PRO A 192 -5.28 -13.99 -3.54
CA PRO A 192 -4.35 -13.48 -4.53
C PRO A 192 -2.98 -14.17 -4.42
N ASP A 193 -2.43 -14.65 -5.52
CA ASP A 193 -1.07 -15.21 -5.54
C ASP A 193 -0.02 -14.08 -5.68
N VAL A 194 0.07 -13.25 -4.65
CA VAL A 194 0.93 -12.05 -4.60
C VAL A 194 1.79 -12.08 -3.35
N ASP A 195 3.09 -11.78 -3.50
CA ASP A 195 3.97 -11.58 -2.34
C ASP A 195 3.74 -10.19 -1.73
N LEU A 196 3.51 -10.15 -0.43
CA LEU A 196 3.34 -8.90 0.32
C LEU A 196 4.56 -7.98 0.20
N ILE A 197 5.77 -8.53 0.06
CA ILE A 197 6.99 -7.74 -0.12
C ILE A 197 7.00 -7.02 -1.46
N ASP A 198 6.50 -7.66 -2.53
CA ASP A 198 6.38 -7.03 -3.84
C ASP A 198 5.40 -5.84 -3.79
N LEU A 199 4.26 -5.97 -3.10
CA LEU A 199 3.32 -4.86 -2.88
C LEU A 199 3.97 -3.69 -2.12
N ILE A 200 4.73 -3.99 -1.07
CA ILE A 200 5.47 -3.01 -0.28
C ILE A 200 6.52 -2.29 -1.14
N ASP A 201 7.26 -3.03 -1.95
CA ASP A 201 8.33 -2.47 -2.79
C ASP A 201 7.75 -1.62 -3.94
N ILE A 202 6.70 -2.08 -4.61
CA ILE A 202 5.98 -1.29 -5.63
C ILE A 202 5.48 0.03 -5.03
N ALA A 203 4.80 -0.03 -3.89
CA ALA A 203 4.27 1.16 -3.23
C ALA A 203 5.39 2.15 -2.82
N ARG A 204 6.55 1.66 -2.34
CA ARG A 204 7.71 2.50 -2.00
C ARG A 204 8.35 3.13 -3.21
N ASP A 205 8.58 2.36 -4.27
CA ASP A 205 9.28 2.80 -5.47
C ASP A 205 8.41 3.68 -6.37
N SER A 206 7.10 3.70 -6.14
CA SER A 206 6.18 4.62 -6.80
C SER A 206 6.43 6.09 -6.45
N MET A 207 6.96 6.39 -5.26
CA MET A 207 7.23 7.74 -4.77
C MET A 207 8.56 8.31 -5.29
N SER A 208 8.88 9.55 -4.93
CA SER A 208 10.13 10.21 -5.34
C SER A 208 11.37 9.55 -4.74
N ALA A 209 11.30 9.10 -3.49
CA ALA A 209 12.35 8.33 -2.83
C ALA A 209 11.83 7.51 -1.65
N ARG A 210 12.48 6.40 -1.36
CA ARG A 210 12.35 5.65 -0.11
C ARG A 210 12.92 6.46 1.06
N ILE A 211 12.44 6.20 2.28
CA ILE A 211 12.96 6.78 3.52
C ILE A 211 13.46 5.68 4.43
N TYR A 212 14.45 5.99 5.27
CA TYR A 212 15.12 5.02 6.13
C TYR A 212 15.23 5.54 7.56
N ASN A 213 15.07 4.67 8.55
CA ASN A 213 15.20 5.03 9.96
C ASN A 213 16.65 5.26 10.39
N LEU A 214 17.61 4.68 9.68
CA LEU A 214 19.04 4.89 9.88
C LEU A 214 19.65 5.36 8.56
N ALA A 215 20.36 6.47 8.58
CA ALA A 215 21.09 6.99 7.44
C ALA A 215 22.41 7.62 7.89
N LYS A 216 23.47 7.44 7.11
CA LYS A 216 24.69 8.21 7.21
C LYS A 216 24.70 9.32 6.16
N ARG A 217 25.67 10.25 6.23
CA ARG A 217 25.76 11.36 5.26
C ARG A 217 25.70 10.94 3.79
N PRO A 218 26.38 9.86 3.34
CA PRO A 218 26.23 9.39 1.96
C PRO A 218 24.81 8.91 1.62
N ASP A 219 24.10 8.32 2.60
CA ASP A 219 22.71 7.89 2.42
C ASP A 219 21.77 9.11 2.34
N GLU A 220 21.98 10.11 3.21
CA GLU A 220 21.20 11.36 3.20
C GLU A 220 21.40 12.12 1.88
N ASP A 221 22.63 12.20 1.37
CA ASP A 221 22.95 12.80 0.07
C ASP A 221 22.25 12.04 -1.06
N HIS A 222 22.36 10.71 -1.08
CA HIS A 222 21.71 9.86 -2.07
C HIS A 222 20.19 10.06 -2.08
N MET A 223 19.55 9.97 -0.91
CA MET A 223 18.08 10.12 -0.79
C MET A 223 17.62 11.51 -1.24
N THR A 224 18.34 12.56 -0.82
CA THR A 224 18.00 13.94 -1.18
C THR A 224 18.15 14.18 -2.68
N TYR A 225 19.29 13.76 -3.23
CA TYR A 225 19.53 13.86 -4.68
C TYR A 225 18.48 13.09 -5.47
N HIS A 226 18.26 11.82 -5.12
CA HIS A 226 17.33 10.95 -5.83
C HIS A 226 15.89 11.46 -5.79
N ALA A 227 15.44 11.93 -4.63
CA ALA A 227 14.10 12.48 -4.48
C ALA A 227 13.85 13.69 -5.39
N HIS A 228 14.84 14.60 -5.50
CA HIS A 228 14.73 15.77 -6.35
C HIS A 228 14.98 15.46 -7.84
N ALA A 229 15.76 14.42 -8.16
CA ALA A 229 15.91 13.93 -9.54
C ALA A 229 14.66 13.19 -10.04
N ASN A 230 13.83 12.68 -9.12
CA ASN A 230 12.61 11.90 -9.39
C ASN A 230 11.38 12.56 -8.78
N ALA A 231 11.21 13.88 -9.00
CA ALA A 231 10.06 14.62 -8.50
C ALA A 231 8.76 14.08 -9.10
N LYS A 232 7.73 13.84 -8.27
CA LYS A 232 6.45 13.26 -8.67
C LYS A 232 5.26 13.94 -7.99
N PHE A 233 4.20 14.17 -8.75
CA PHE A 233 2.87 14.46 -8.21
C PHE A 233 2.21 13.20 -7.63
N VAL A 234 1.13 13.35 -6.87
CA VAL A 234 0.35 12.21 -6.36
C VAL A 234 -0.19 11.34 -7.50
N GLU A 235 -0.57 11.95 -8.61
CA GLU A 235 -1.02 11.25 -9.82
C GLU A 235 0.09 10.44 -10.48
N ASP A 236 1.32 10.94 -10.46
CA ASP A 236 2.48 10.24 -11.03
C ASP A 236 2.86 9.03 -10.18
N CYS A 237 2.69 9.12 -8.84
CA CYS A 237 2.87 7.97 -7.96
C CYS A 237 1.84 6.86 -8.26
N VAL A 238 0.57 7.23 -8.47
CA VAL A 238 -0.48 6.26 -8.85
C VAL A 238 -0.21 5.63 -10.21
N ARG A 239 0.24 6.40 -11.21
CA ARG A 239 0.65 5.86 -12.53
C ARG A 239 1.84 4.91 -12.41
N SER A 240 2.85 5.28 -11.62
CA SER A 240 4.01 4.40 -11.38
C SER A 240 3.62 3.11 -10.68
N MET A 241 2.67 3.14 -9.70
CA MET A 241 2.14 1.91 -9.10
C MET A 241 1.43 1.05 -10.15
N ALA A 242 0.62 1.66 -11.05
CA ALA A 242 -0.10 0.94 -12.09
C ALA A 242 0.86 0.22 -13.07
N GLU A 243 1.89 0.92 -13.57
CA GLU A 243 2.92 0.35 -14.44
C GLU A 243 3.63 -0.84 -13.78
N MET A 244 4.13 -0.64 -12.56
CA MET A 244 4.84 -1.70 -11.83
C MET A 244 3.92 -2.88 -11.45
N ALA A 245 2.63 -2.64 -11.15
CA ALA A 245 1.68 -3.69 -10.85
C ALA A 245 1.37 -4.56 -12.07
N VAL A 246 1.22 -3.97 -13.26
CA VAL A 246 1.04 -4.73 -14.50
C VAL A 246 2.24 -5.62 -14.79
N ASP A 247 3.46 -5.11 -14.63
CA ASP A 247 4.70 -5.87 -14.84
C ASP A 247 4.88 -7.00 -13.81
N SER A 248 4.54 -6.73 -12.54
CA SER A 248 4.76 -7.69 -11.44
C SER A 248 3.70 -8.77 -11.36
N PHE A 249 2.46 -8.48 -11.79
CA PHE A 249 1.30 -9.36 -11.64
C PHE A 249 0.81 -9.91 -12.98
N GLU A 250 1.72 -10.16 -13.94
CA GLU A 250 1.41 -10.77 -15.25
C GLU A 250 0.64 -12.11 -15.14
N HIS A 251 0.87 -12.84 -14.06
CA HIS A 251 0.29 -14.17 -13.81
C HIS A 251 -1.14 -14.14 -13.26
N LEU A 252 -1.64 -12.99 -12.81
CA LEU A 252 -3.00 -12.85 -12.33
C LEU A 252 -4.00 -12.68 -13.49
N ASP A 253 -5.25 -13.08 -13.24
CA ASP A 253 -6.34 -12.93 -14.20
C ASP A 253 -6.74 -11.48 -14.42
N ASP A 254 -7.34 -11.17 -15.57
CA ASP A 254 -7.73 -9.82 -15.98
C ASP A 254 -8.80 -9.19 -15.07
N ASP A 255 -9.55 -10.00 -14.33
CA ASP A 255 -10.59 -9.55 -13.38
C ASP A 255 -10.05 -9.25 -11.98
N ALA A 256 -8.75 -9.50 -11.72
CA ALA A 256 -8.10 -9.05 -10.50
C ALA A 256 -8.22 -7.53 -10.39
N VAL A 257 -8.68 -7.04 -9.22
CA VAL A 257 -8.84 -5.61 -8.97
C VAL A 257 -7.62 -5.07 -8.26
N VAL A 258 -7.05 -4.00 -8.80
CA VAL A 258 -5.91 -3.29 -8.20
C VAL A 258 -6.41 -1.94 -7.70
N HIS A 259 -6.19 -1.66 -6.42
CA HIS A 259 -6.46 -0.37 -5.82
C HIS A 259 -5.16 0.32 -5.44
N MET A 260 -4.97 1.53 -5.94
CA MET A 260 -3.78 2.37 -5.78
C MET A 260 -4.16 3.71 -5.22
N LYS A 261 -3.51 4.13 -4.15
CA LYS A 261 -3.77 5.41 -3.49
C LYS A 261 -2.45 6.08 -3.10
N GLN A 262 -2.35 7.38 -3.34
CA GLN A 262 -1.28 8.23 -2.85
C GLN A 262 -1.85 9.43 -2.12
N SER A 263 -1.37 9.68 -0.89
CA SER A 263 -1.70 10.88 -0.12
C SER A 263 -0.40 11.53 0.36
N ASN A 264 -0.26 12.84 0.15
CA ASN A 264 0.90 13.62 0.56
C ASN A 264 0.55 14.56 1.70
N ASP A 265 1.33 14.53 2.77
CA ASP A 265 1.27 15.51 3.86
C ASP A 265 1.97 16.80 3.41
N GLU A 266 1.24 17.67 2.73
CA GLU A 266 1.81 18.85 2.07
C GLU A 266 2.54 19.78 3.05
N SER A 267 3.82 20.09 2.73
CA SER A 267 4.70 20.85 3.62
C SER A 267 4.45 22.37 3.58
N ILE A 268 3.88 22.89 2.50
CA ILE A 268 3.62 24.33 2.32
C ILE A 268 2.13 24.70 2.31
N HIS A 269 1.25 23.72 2.43
CA HIS A 269 -0.21 23.86 2.47
C HIS A 269 -0.80 23.28 3.75
N GLN A 270 -2.01 23.73 4.12
CA GLN A 270 -2.74 23.20 5.28
C GLN A 270 -3.58 21.95 4.94
N HIS A 271 -3.73 21.63 3.67
CA HIS A 271 -4.43 20.45 3.16
C HIS A 271 -3.41 19.45 2.60
N ASN A 272 -3.82 18.19 2.51
CA ASN A 272 -3.06 17.15 1.85
C ASN A 272 -3.46 17.05 0.38
N ALA A 273 -2.54 16.58 -0.47
CA ALA A 273 -2.84 16.16 -1.84
C ALA A 273 -3.22 14.68 -1.85
N HIS A 274 -4.09 14.28 -2.78
CA HIS A 274 -4.59 12.90 -2.84
C HIS A 274 -4.88 12.50 -4.29
N ALA A 275 -4.49 11.28 -4.67
CA ALA A 275 -4.90 10.60 -5.88
C ALA A 275 -5.23 9.14 -5.56
N GLU A 276 -6.26 8.59 -6.18
CA GLU A 276 -6.72 7.23 -5.96
C GLU A 276 -7.28 6.64 -7.26
N ARG A 277 -7.04 5.36 -7.47
CA ARG A 277 -7.58 4.61 -8.59
C ARG A 277 -7.86 3.17 -8.20
N GLU A 278 -9.05 2.70 -8.51
CA GLU A 278 -9.45 1.30 -8.45
C GLU A 278 -9.83 0.84 -9.86
N VAL A 279 -9.28 -0.28 -10.30
CA VAL A 279 -9.42 -0.73 -11.68
C VAL A 279 -9.04 -2.21 -11.80
N THR A 280 -9.60 -2.93 -12.79
CA THR A 280 -9.17 -4.29 -13.09
C THR A 280 -7.80 -4.31 -13.78
N LEU A 281 -7.04 -5.38 -13.53
CA LEU A 281 -5.70 -5.57 -14.10
C LEU A 281 -5.75 -5.64 -15.64
N GLY A 282 -6.77 -6.33 -16.21
CA GLY A 282 -6.98 -6.37 -17.66
C GLY A 282 -7.19 -4.99 -18.27
N ARG A 283 -7.93 -4.10 -17.60
CA ARG A 283 -8.08 -2.72 -18.08
C ARG A 283 -6.78 -1.92 -17.98
N LEU A 284 -5.93 -2.15 -16.98
CA LEU A 284 -4.61 -1.50 -16.89
C LEU A 284 -3.71 -1.96 -18.03
N ARG A 285 -3.71 -3.27 -18.35
CA ARG A 285 -2.97 -3.85 -19.47
C ARG A 285 -3.39 -3.22 -20.79
N ASP A 286 -4.69 -3.10 -21.04
CA ASP A 286 -5.25 -2.45 -22.23
C ASP A 286 -4.82 -0.98 -22.37
N GLU A 287 -4.77 -0.23 -21.26
CA GLU A 287 -4.39 1.20 -21.26
C GLU A 287 -2.88 1.41 -21.42
N LEU A 288 -2.06 0.44 -21.03
CA LEU A 288 -0.60 0.48 -21.15
C LEU A 288 -0.07 -0.23 -22.40
N ASP A 289 -0.97 -0.75 -23.28
CA ASP A 289 -0.63 -1.47 -24.52
C ASP A 289 0.26 -2.72 -24.27
N VAL A 290 0.00 -3.49 -23.18
CA VAL A 290 0.76 -4.68 -22.75
C VAL A 290 -0.07 -5.95 -22.84
#